data_3aad0ace0c5ae2afb89c013b3488c105
#
_entry.id   3aad0ace0c5ae2afb89c013b3488c105
#
_cell.length_a   1.000
_cell.length_b   1.000
_cell.length_c   1.000
_cell.angle_alpha   90.00
_cell.angle_beta   90.00
_cell.angle_gamma   90.00
#
_symmetry.space_group_name_H-M   'P 1'
#
loop_
_entity.id
_entity.type
_entity.pdbx_description
1 polymer ?
#
loop_
_entity_poly.entity_id
_entity_poly.type
_entity_poly.pdbx_seq_one_letter_code
_entity_poly.pdbx_strand_id
1 'polypeptide(L)'
;MLKNLAVLLLFCSAALSLLSFQQGEVAPEDELIVKARAFLKALEKGDFEAAAKDFDATMMKVSGPEKLAEFWKQVPEKLGSFKKQTAARRDQFGGYEVALVTCEFEKVTLDARVVFDKEKKIAGFQFVPSLPPAKYEPPAYADPAKFEEREVTVGAGGDWPLQGTLAIPKGVGPFPGLVLVHGSGPNDRDETIGPNQPFRDVAWGLASRGIAVLRYEKRTRIYGPKLVADPKFASLTVKEETIDDALEAVRLLKSTGSIDRKRIFVLGHSLGGMLIPRIALAGKDLDIAGFIVMAGLTSPLPETYLRQMTYLFALDGETSADEKKQLDEIKKDVDRINALRESDAGKAEKMIFAPPAYWLDLRGYYPPDVAMKVNRPMLILQGSRDYQVTTEDFENWKKTLGGRPGVEFKLYPKANHLFAEGQGLPSPDEYSLVHGSVADTVVSDIALFILKH
;
A
#
# COMPACT_ATOMS: atom_id res chain seq x y z
N MET A 1 -23.14 9.84 -3.65
CA MET A 1 -23.53 8.51 -3.19
C MET A 1 -22.37 7.55 -2.99
N LEU A 2 -21.23 7.70 -3.67
CA LEU A 2 -20.04 6.85 -3.52
C LEU A 2 -19.11 7.23 -2.34
N LYS A 3 -19.26 8.40 -1.75
CA LYS A 3 -18.38 8.91 -0.69
C LYS A 3 -18.34 8.09 0.61
N ASN A 4 -19.47 7.59 1.07
CA ASN A 4 -19.51 6.76 2.29
C ASN A 4 -18.83 5.39 2.10
N LEU A 5 -18.47 5.06 0.86
CA LEU A 5 -17.66 3.89 0.51
C LEU A 5 -16.15 4.20 0.49
N ALA A 6 -15.77 5.43 0.16
CA ALA A 6 -14.36 5.85 0.03
C ALA A 6 -13.62 5.89 1.37
N VAL A 7 -14.33 6.15 2.46
CA VAL A 7 -13.75 6.24 3.81
C VAL A 7 -13.21 4.90 4.32
N LEU A 8 -13.75 3.77 3.82
CA LEU A 8 -13.23 2.44 4.15
C LEU A 8 -12.03 2.03 3.27
N LEU A 9 -11.71 2.77 2.21
CA LEU A 9 -10.70 2.42 1.20
C LEU A 9 -9.26 2.84 1.56
N LEU A 10 -9.06 3.72 2.52
CA LEU A 10 -7.73 4.29 2.81
C LEU A 10 -6.75 3.35 3.54
N PHE A 11 -7.19 2.18 3.98
CA PHE A 11 -6.35 1.20 4.67
C PHE A 11 -6.30 -0.19 4.03
N CYS A 12 -6.85 -0.35 2.81
CA CYS A 12 -6.91 -1.65 2.16
C CYS A 12 -6.48 -1.59 0.70
N SER A 13 -5.19 -1.42 0.42
CA SER A 13 -4.63 -1.80 -0.88
C SER A 13 -4.47 -3.32 -0.90
N ALA A 14 -5.39 -4.01 -1.54
CA ALA A 14 -5.29 -5.45 -1.75
C ALA A 14 -4.93 -5.73 -3.21
N ALA A 15 -3.89 -6.50 -3.41
CA ALA A 15 -3.42 -6.96 -4.71
C ALA A 15 -4.27 -8.10 -5.27
N LEU A 16 -4.34 -8.12 -6.58
CA LEU A 16 -4.78 -9.27 -7.38
C LEU A 16 -3.58 -9.94 -8.01
N SER A 17 -3.41 -11.23 -7.81
CA SER A 17 -2.52 -12.07 -8.62
C SER A 17 -3.35 -12.92 -9.58
N LEU A 18 -2.91 -12.94 -10.84
CA LEU A 18 -3.51 -13.66 -11.96
C LEU A 18 -3.21 -15.16 -11.88
N LEU A 19 -4.25 -15.98 -12.04
CA LEU A 19 -4.13 -17.35 -12.48
C LEU A 19 -4.73 -17.47 -13.87
N SER A 20 -3.93 -18.00 -14.81
CA SER A 20 -4.32 -18.33 -16.19
C SER A 20 -5.40 -19.40 -16.20
N PHE A 21 -6.51 -19.14 -16.86
CA PHE A 21 -7.53 -20.16 -17.13
C PHE A 21 -7.09 -21.07 -18.26
N GLN A 22 -6.84 -22.36 -17.94
CA GLN A 22 -7.05 -23.47 -18.87
C GLN A 22 -8.47 -24.00 -18.67
N GLN A 23 -9.23 -24.08 -19.76
CA GLN A 23 -10.51 -24.80 -19.78
C GLN A 23 -10.22 -26.31 -19.67
N GLY A 24 -10.70 -26.92 -18.59
CA GLY A 24 -10.70 -28.35 -18.39
C GLY A 24 -11.25 -28.70 -17.01
N GLU A 25 -12.35 -29.44 -16.97
CA GLU A 25 -13.07 -29.98 -15.80
C GLU A 25 -13.52 -28.99 -14.75
N VAL A 26 -14.79 -29.03 -14.39
CA VAL A 26 -15.37 -28.24 -13.29
C VAL A 26 -14.67 -28.70 -11.99
N ALA A 27 -13.63 -27.99 -11.61
CA ALA A 27 -12.99 -28.18 -10.31
C ALA A 27 -14.04 -27.94 -9.22
N PRO A 28 -14.04 -28.69 -8.10
CA PRO A 28 -14.94 -28.42 -6.98
C PRO A 28 -14.78 -26.95 -6.55
N GLU A 29 -15.91 -26.26 -6.36
CA GLU A 29 -15.92 -24.85 -5.96
C GLU A 29 -15.08 -24.70 -4.67
N ASP A 30 -14.21 -23.71 -4.65
CA ASP A 30 -13.29 -23.47 -3.52
C ASP A 30 -14.06 -23.36 -2.19
N GLU A 31 -13.60 -24.07 -1.17
CA GLU A 31 -14.25 -24.17 0.14
C GLU A 31 -14.57 -22.80 0.77
N LEU A 32 -13.65 -21.83 0.66
CA LEU A 32 -13.86 -20.50 1.26
C LEU A 32 -14.83 -19.64 0.42
N ILE A 33 -14.87 -19.84 -0.88
CA ILE A 33 -15.89 -19.25 -1.74
C ILE A 33 -17.27 -19.81 -1.36
N VAL A 34 -17.38 -21.12 -1.17
CA VAL A 34 -18.63 -21.77 -0.73
C VAL A 34 -19.11 -21.20 0.61
N LYS A 35 -18.21 -21.07 1.59
CA LYS A 35 -18.53 -20.47 2.89
C LYS A 35 -18.95 -19.01 2.77
N ALA A 36 -18.25 -18.20 1.99
CA ALA A 36 -18.60 -16.80 1.76
C ALA A 36 -19.97 -16.65 1.11
N ARG A 37 -20.28 -17.47 0.09
CA ARG A 37 -21.59 -17.50 -0.56
C ARG A 37 -22.70 -17.93 0.39
N ALA A 38 -22.44 -18.92 1.23
CA ALA A 38 -23.41 -19.40 2.24
C ALA A 38 -23.69 -18.32 3.30
N PHE A 39 -22.68 -17.62 3.77
CA PHE A 39 -22.80 -16.46 4.66
C PHE A 39 -23.72 -15.39 4.06
N LEU A 40 -23.44 -14.95 2.83
CA LEU A 40 -24.24 -13.94 2.13
C LEU A 40 -25.68 -14.39 1.87
N LYS A 41 -25.87 -15.68 1.58
CA LYS A 41 -27.24 -16.24 1.41
C LYS A 41 -28.02 -16.27 2.72
N ALA A 42 -27.36 -16.45 3.85
CA ALA A 42 -28.00 -16.35 5.18
C ALA A 42 -28.38 -14.90 5.48
N LEU A 43 -27.53 -13.91 5.15
CA LEU A 43 -27.84 -12.48 5.25
C LEU A 43 -29.08 -12.11 4.39
N GLU A 44 -29.11 -12.54 3.12
CA GLU A 44 -30.22 -12.33 2.22
C GLU A 44 -31.56 -12.83 2.78
N LYS A 45 -31.53 -13.96 3.48
CA LYS A 45 -32.71 -14.56 4.12
C LYS A 45 -33.10 -13.94 5.46
N GLY A 46 -32.25 -13.07 6.02
CA GLY A 46 -32.41 -12.54 7.38
C GLY A 46 -32.11 -13.55 8.47
N ASP A 47 -31.42 -14.65 8.16
CA ASP A 47 -31.00 -15.66 9.11
C ASP A 47 -29.61 -15.32 9.67
N PHE A 48 -29.59 -14.40 10.63
CA PHE A 48 -28.34 -13.85 11.17
C PHE A 48 -27.61 -14.82 12.08
N GLU A 49 -28.31 -15.76 12.70
CA GLU A 49 -27.68 -16.86 13.46
C GLU A 49 -26.91 -17.79 12.53
N ALA A 50 -27.52 -18.21 11.42
CA ALA A 50 -26.86 -19.00 10.41
C ALA A 50 -25.69 -18.26 9.75
N ALA A 51 -25.82 -16.95 9.55
CA ALA A 51 -24.76 -16.12 9.00
C ALA A 51 -23.55 -16.07 9.96
N ALA A 52 -23.76 -15.92 11.26
CA ALA A 52 -22.71 -15.79 12.25
C ALA A 52 -22.07 -17.13 12.69
N LYS A 53 -22.61 -18.28 12.29
CA LYS A 53 -22.17 -19.62 12.77
C LYS A 53 -20.68 -19.91 12.54
N ASP A 54 -20.12 -19.34 11.46
CA ASP A 54 -18.72 -19.54 11.07
C ASP A 54 -17.82 -18.35 11.47
N PHE A 55 -18.31 -17.42 12.31
CA PHE A 55 -17.50 -16.32 12.83
C PHE A 55 -16.41 -16.82 13.77
N ASP A 56 -15.25 -16.16 13.74
CA ASP A 56 -14.27 -16.31 14.82
C ASP A 56 -14.73 -15.61 16.10
N ALA A 57 -14.03 -15.80 17.20
CA ALA A 57 -14.39 -15.24 18.51
C ALA A 57 -14.41 -13.70 18.51
N THR A 58 -13.52 -13.07 17.72
CA THR A 58 -13.42 -11.61 17.59
C THR A 58 -14.59 -11.07 16.81
N MET A 59 -14.86 -11.65 15.64
CA MET A 59 -15.98 -11.24 14.78
C MET A 59 -17.32 -11.45 15.47
N MET A 60 -17.49 -12.56 16.22
CA MET A 60 -18.69 -12.83 17.02
C MET A 60 -18.92 -11.74 18.08
N LYS A 61 -17.86 -11.29 18.75
CA LYS A 61 -17.94 -10.24 19.77
C LYS A 61 -18.26 -8.86 19.17
N VAL A 62 -17.69 -8.55 17.99
CA VAL A 62 -17.79 -7.23 17.35
C VAL A 62 -19.06 -7.10 16.50
N SER A 63 -19.46 -8.18 15.79
CA SER A 63 -20.53 -8.19 14.79
C SER A 63 -21.42 -9.43 14.89
N GLY A 64 -21.74 -9.88 16.11
CA GLY A 64 -22.65 -11.02 16.34
C GLY A 64 -24.03 -10.81 15.71
N PRO A 65 -24.93 -11.82 15.78
CA PRO A 65 -26.19 -11.85 15.03
C PRO A 65 -27.03 -10.58 15.13
N GLU A 66 -27.14 -9.99 16.32
CA GLU A 66 -27.93 -8.76 16.55
C GLU A 66 -27.37 -7.57 15.78
N LYS A 67 -26.04 -7.32 15.88
CA LYS A 67 -25.38 -6.22 15.18
C LYS A 67 -25.37 -6.44 13.67
N LEU A 68 -25.26 -7.70 13.24
CA LEU A 68 -25.33 -8.08 11.85
C LEU A 68 -26.73 -7.77 11.28
N ALA A 69 -27.79 -8.01 12.05
CA ALA A 69 -29.17 -7.66 11.71
C ALA A 69 -29.34 -6.13 11.57
N GLU A 70 -28.78 -5.35 12.53
CA GLU A 70 -28.81 -3.89 12.47
C GLU A 70 -28.09 -3.36 11.23
N PHE A 71 -26.89 -3.90 10.93
CA PHE A 71 -26.14 -3.57 9.71
C PHE A 71 -26.96 -3.88 8.45
N TRP A 72 -27.49 -5.11 8.33
CA TRP A 72 -28.21 -5.54 7.14
C TRP A 72 -29.50 -4.74 6.90
N LYS A 73 -30.14 -4.28 7.96
CA LYS A 73 -31.33 -3.41 7.88
C LYS A 73 -31.03 -2.07 7.19
N GLN A 74 -29.79 -1.55 7.29
CA GLN A 74 -29.39 -0.29 6.67
C GLN A 74 -28.97 -0.44 5.20
N VAL A 75 -28.65 -1.67 4.76
CA VAL A 75 -28.16 -1.96 3.41
C VAL A 75 -29.14 -1.50 2.31
N PRO A 76 -30.48 -1.78 2.36
CA PRO A 76 -31.41 -1.34 1.33
C PRO A 76 -31.51 0.18 1.18
N GLU A 77 -31.39 0.93 2.27
CA GLU A 77 -31.41 2.39 2.22
C GLU A 77 -30.24 2.94 1.43
N LYS A 78 -29.04 2.43 1.69
CA LYS A 78 -27.79 2.90 1.09
C LYS A 78 -27.52 2.32 -0.30
N LEU A 79 -27.73 1.02 -0.48
CA LEU A 79 -27.33 0.27 -1.68
C LEU A 79 -28.51 -0.15 -2.57
N GLY A 80 -29.74 0.02 -2.11
CA GLY A 80 -30.93 -0.60 -2.70
C GLY A 80 -31.07 -2.06 -2.29
N SER A 81 -32.14 -2.72 -2.76
CA SER A 81 -32.42 -4.13 -2.48
C SER A 81 -31.30 -5.02 -3.02
N PHE A 82 -30.88 -6.03 -2.25
CA PHE A 82 -29.99 -7.09 -2.72
C PHE A 82 -30.69 -7.90 -3.81
N LYS A 83 -30.04 -8.13 -4.95
CA LYS A 83 -30.62 -8.86 -6.08
C LYS A 83 -30.05 -10.28 -6.19
N LYS A 84 -28.75 -10.41 -6.28
CA LYS A 84 -28.08 -11.72 -6.44
C LYS A 84 -26.57 -11.64 -6.23
N GLN A 85 -25.99 -12.80 -6.02
CA GLN A 85 -24.56 -13.04 -6.15
C GLN A 85 -24.23 -13.43 -7.60
N THR A 86 -23.14 -12.92 -8.17
CA THR A 86 -22.73 -13.23 -9.55
C THR A 86 -21.40 -13.98 -9.59
N ALA A 87 -20.29 -13.29 -9.57
CA ALA A 87 -18.97 -13.88 -9.59
C ALA A 87 -18.40 -14.12 -8.17
N ALA A 88 -17.39 -14.96 -8.06
CA ALA A 88 -16.57 -15.05 -6.86
C ALA A 88 -15.12 -15.38 -7.22
N ARG A 89 -14.17 -14.89 -6.40
CA ARG A 89 -12.75 -15.15 -6.57
C ARG A 89 -12.03 -15.18 -5.23
N ARG A 90 -10.86 -15.82 -5.21
CA ARG A 90 -9.96 -15.78 -4.07
C ARG A 90 -9.08 -14.53 -4.12
N ASP A 91 -8.68 -14.09 -2.94
CA ASP A 91 -7.71 -13.04 -2.72
C ASP A 91 -6.96 -13.32 -1.41
N GLN A 92 -5.92 -12.54 -1.12
CA GLN A 92 -5.22 -12.55 0.16
C GLN A 92 -5.06 -11.12 0.66
N PHE A 93 -5.28 -10.93 1.94
CA PHE A 93 -5.17 -9.62 2.55
C PHE A 93 -4.55 -9.71 3.95
N GLY A 94 -3.41 -9.04 4.15
CA GLY A 94 -2.75 -8.99 5.46
C GLY A 94 -2.41 -10.39 6.02
N GLY A 95 -2.13 -11.38 5.16
CA GLY A 95 -1.88 -12.77 5.55
C GLY A 95 -3.13 -13.59 5.87
N TYR A 96 -4.32 -13.02 5.67
CA TYR A 96 -5.60 -13.73 5.72
C TYR A 96 -6.01 -14.21 4.34
N GLU A 97 -6.70 -15.35 4.29
CA GLU A 97 -7.38 -15.80 3.09
C GLU A 97 -8.68 -15.00 2.92
N VAL A 98 -9.00 -14.61 1.69
CA VAL A 98 -10.15 -13.79 1.36
C VAL A 98 -10.97 -14.44 0.25
N ALA A 99 -12.29 -14.41 0.38
CA ALA A 99 -13.20 -14.61 -0.73
C ALA A 99 -13.88 -13.28 -1.05
N LEU A 100 -13.81 -12.87 -2.32
CA LEU A 100 -14.55 -11.77 -2.88
C LEU A 100 -15.75 -12.33 -3.65
N VAL A 101 -16.96 -11.98 -3.25
CA VAL A 101 -18.19 -12.39 -3.91
C VAL A 101 -18.90 -11.17 -4.47
N THR A 102 -19.04 -11.09 -5.78
CA THR A 102 -19.71 -9.99 -6.45
C THR A 102 -21.21 -10.06 -6.20
N CYS A 103 -21.75 -9.00 -5.61
CA CYS A 103 -23.13 -8.82 -5.21
C CYS A 103 -23.77 -7.68 -6.00
N GLU A 104 -24.85 -7.96 -6.72
CA GLU A 104 -25.67 -6.95 -7.37
C GLU A 104 -26.75 -6.45 -6.40
N PHE A 105 -26.77 -5.14 -6.18
CA PHE A 105 -27.82 -4.40 -5.50
C PHE A 105 -28.59 -3.57 -6.52
N GLU A 106 -29.72 -3.03 -6.11
CA GLU A 106 -30.56 -2.21 -7.00
C GLU A 106 -29.85 -0.94 -7.51
N LYS A 107 -29.02 -0.32 -6.66
CA LYS A 107 -28.33 0.94 -6.96
C LYS A 107 -26.86 0.76 -7.37
N VAL A 108 -26.24 -0.38 -7.05
CA VAL A 108 -24.79 -0.57 -7.21
C VAL A 108 -24.41 -2.05 -7.23
N THR A 109 -23.29 -2.38 -7.87
CA THR A 109 -22.62 -3.68 -7.76
C THR A 109 -21.38 -3.57 -6.90
N LEU A 110 -21.26 -4.42 -5.88
CA LEU A 110 -20.14 -4.44 -4.92
C LEU A 110 -19.60 -5.86 -4.75
N ASP A 111 -18.35 -5.97 -4.34
CA ASP A 111 -17.79 -7.24 -3.85
C ASP A 111 -17.98 -7.32 -2.34
N ALA A 112 -18.58 -8.40 -1.89
CA ALA A 112 -18.53 -8.80 -0.50
C ALA A 112 -17.16 -9.42 -0.21
N ARG A 113 -16.29 -8.70 0.51
CA ARG A 113 -15.01 -9.19 0.99
C ARG A 113 -15.23 -9.95 2.28
N VAL A 114 -15.06 -11.26 2.25
CA VAL A 114 -15.14 -12.15 3.42
C VAL A 114 -13.73 -12.62 3.75
N VAL A 115 -13.25 -12.27 4.91
CA VAL A 115 -11.89 -12.57 5.41
C VAL A 115 -11.94 -13.79 6.31
N PHE A 116 -11.01 -14.73 6.14
CA PHE A 116 -10.94 -15.96 6.90
C PHE A 116 -9.64 -16.07 7.67
N ASP A 117 -9.73 -16.54 8.92
CA ASP A 117 -8.58 -16.91 9.74
C ASP A 117 -7.97 -18.27 9.31
N LYS A 118 -6.94 -18.73 10.04
CA LYS A 118 -6.25 -19.99 9.76
C LYS A 118 -7.13 -21.23 9.97
N GLU A 119 -8.12 -21.12 10.83
CA GLU A 119 -9.13 -22.14 11.10
C GLU A 119 -10.31 -22.09 10.12
N LYS A 120 -10.18 -21.24 9.07
CA LYS A 120 -11.21 -20.99 8.06
C LYS A 120 -12.53 -20.48 8.66
N LYS A 121 -12.43 -19.73 9.77
CA LYS A 121 -13.53 -18.95 10.35
C LYS A 121 -13.56 -17.55 9.76
N ILE A 122 -14.75 -16.96 9.69
CA ILE A 122 -14.93 -15.59 9.22
C ILE A 122 -14.42 -14.62 10.29
N ALA A 123 -13.30 -13.96 9.98
CA ALA A 123 -12.62 -12.97 10.81
C ALA A 123 -12.94 -11.53 10.43
N GLY A 124 -13.64 -11.32 9.31
CA GLY A 124 -14.03 -9.99 8.83
C GLY A 124 -14.97 -10.03 7.64
N PHE A 125 -15.76 -8.96 7.50
CA PHE A 125 -16.69 -8.79 6.39
C PHE A 125 -16.90 -7.32 6.08
N GLN A 126 -16.91 -6.98 4.79
CA GLN A 126 -17.25 -5.64 4.29
C GLN A 126 -17.66 -5.68 2.83
N PHE A 127 -18.47 -4.71 2.38
CA PHE A 127 -18.67 -4.44 0.97
C PHE A 127 -17.60 -3.47 0.46
N VAL A 128 -17.00 -3.80 -0.68
CA VAL A 128 -15.99 -2.99 -1.38
C VAL A 128 -16.42 -2.80 -2.84
N PRO A 129 -15.92 -1.78 -3.55
CA PRO A 129 -16.19 -1.65 -4.98
C PRO A 129 -15.89 -2.94 -5.73
N SER A 130 -16.82 -3.39 -6.59
CA SER A 130 -16.59 -4.53 -7.46
C SER A 130 -15.75 -4.07 -8.65
N LEU A 131 -14.48 -4.37 -8.60
CA LEU A 131 -13.57 -4.14 -9.71
C LEU A 131 -13.26 -5.50 -10.36
N PRO A 132 -13.46 -5.63 -11.68
CA PRO A 132 -12.94 -6.81 -12.37
C PRO A 132 -11.44 -6.90 -12.14
N PRO A 133 -10.86 -8.13 -12.09
CA PRO A 133 -9.41 -8.27 -12.07
C PRO A 133 -8.84 -7.49 -13.26
N ALA A 134 -8.22 -6.36 -12.99
CA ALA A 134 -7.60 -5.58 -14.04
C ALA A 134 -6.39 -6.37 -14.55
N LYS A 135 -6.44 -6.77 -15.82
CA LYS A 135 -5.25 -7.27 -16.48
C LYS A 135 -4.25 -6.13 -16.55
N TYR A 136 -3.06 -6.32 -15.97
CA TYR A 136 -2.01 -5.32 -16.10
C TYR A 136 -1.70 -5.08 -17.59
N GLU A 137 -1.76 -3.83 -17.99
CA GLU A 137 -1.37 -3.37 -19.32
C GLU A 137 -0.07 -2.58 -19.18
N PRO A 138 1.05 -3.11 -19.73
CA PRO A 138 2.33 -2.42 -19.62
C PRO A 138 2.27 -1.07 -20.36
N PRO A 139 2.84 -0.01 -19.74
CA PRO A 139 2.93 1.28 -20.40
C PRO A 139 3.82 1.19 -21.66
N ALA A 140 3.56 2.06 -22.64
CA ALA A 140 4.24 2.04 -23.93
C ALA A 140 5.78 2.18 -23.86
N TYR A 141 6.30 2.73 -22.75
CA TYR A 141 7.74 2.85 -22.51
C TYR A 141 8.39 1.59 -21.93
N ALA A 142 7.61 0.59 -21.53
CA ALA A 142 8.09 -0.69 -21.04
C ALA A 142 8.15 -1.72 -22.17
N ASP A 143 9.33 -2.25 -22.44
CA ASP A 143 9.57 -3.26 -23.46
C ASP A 143 10.01 -4.59 -22.82
N PRO A 144 9.09 -5.54 -22.60
CA PRO A 144 9.40 -6.82 -21.97
C PRO A 144 10.45 -7.66 -22.74
N ALA A 145 10.73 -7.35 -24.01
CA ALA A 145 11.77 -8.03 -24.76
C ALA A 145 13.19 -7.65 -24.29
N LYS A 146 13.36 -6.53 -23.59
CA LYS A 146 14.65 -5.99 -23.14
C LYS A 146 15.12 -6.46 -21.78
N PHE A 147 14.30 -7.15 -21.01
CA PHE A 147 14.65 -7.63 -19.68
C PHE A 147 14.06 -9.02 -19.40
N GLU A 148 14.42 -9.60 -18.28
CA GLU A 148 13.81 -10.79 -17.70
C GLU A 148 13.44 -10.53 -16.26
N GLU A 149 12.42 -11.23 -15.75
CA GLU A 149 12.06 -11.20 -14.34
C GLU A 149 12.43 -12.53 -13.67
N ARG A 150 13.01 -12.44 -12.48
CA ARG A 150 13.34 -13.58 -11.63
C ARG A 150 12.71 -13.42 -10.27
N GLU A 151 12.09 -14.50 -9.77
CA GLU A 151 11.67 -14.56 -8.37
C GLU A 151 12.89 -14.64 -7.46
N VAL A 152 12.85 -13.88 -6.40
CA VAL A 152 13.90 -13.78 -5.39
C VAL A 152 13.29 -13.73 -3.99
N THR A 153 14.11 -13.93 -2.95
CA THR A 153 13.67 -13.83 -1.57
C THR A 153 14.56 -12.84 -0.83
N VAL A 154 13.98 -11.72 -0.40
CA VAL A 154 14.62 -10.73 0.45
C VAL A 154 14.67 -11.29 1.87
N GLY A 155 15.82 -11.20 2.55
CA GLY A 155 15.99 -11.71 3.91
C GLY A 155 15.85 -13.23 4.05
N ALA A 156 16.25 -14.01 3.04
CA ALA A 156 16.08 -15.47 2.96
C ALA A 156 16.62 -16.25 4.18
N GLY A 157 17.63 -15.71 4.90
CA GLY A 157 18.21 -16.33 6.09
C GLY A 157 17.62 -15.85 7.42
N GLY A 158 16.66 -14.96 7.40
CA GLY A 158 16.06 -14.33 8.59
C GLY A 158 14.68 -14.88 8.94
N ASP A 159 14.09 -14.30 9.97
CA ASP A 159 12.76 -14.70 10.51
C ASP A 159 11.59 -14.26 9.62
N TRP A 160 11.83 -13.30 8.70
CA TRP A 160 10.81 -12.63 7.90
C TRP A 160 11.16 -12.62 6.40
N PRO A 161 11.33 -13.80 5.73
CA PRO A 161 11.67 -13.84 4.32
C PRO A 161 10.52 -13.30 3.46
N LEU A 162 10.82 -12.39 2.54
CA LEU A 162 9.84 -11.74 1.67
C LEU A 162 10.07 -12.12 0.22
N GLN A 163 9.02 -12.61 -0.44
CA GLN A 163 9.07 -12.89 -1.87
C GLN A 163 9.20 -11.58 -2.64
N GLY A 164 9.98 -11.59 -3.70
CA GLY A 164 10.19 -10.44 -4.55
C GLY A 164 10.46 -10.84 -5.99
N THR A 165 10.44 -9.85 -6.87
CA THR A 165 10.76 -10.00 -8.28
C THR A 165 11.90 -9.05 -8.63
N LEU A 166 12.95 -9.57 -9.23
CA LEU A 166 14.06 -8.80 -9.76
C LEU A 166 13.95 -8.75 -11.29
N ALA A 167 13.64 -7.56 -11.82
CA ALA A 167 13.69 -7.29 -13.26
C ALA A 167 15.13 -6.95 -13.64
N ILE A 168 15.73 -7.74 -14.55
CA ILE A 168 17.14 -7.63 -14.97
C ILE A 168 17.21 -7.32 -16.45
N PRO A 169 17.87 -6.23 -16.89
CA PRO A 169 18.09 -5.98 -18.30
C PRO A 169 18.82 -7.14 -18.99
N LYS A 170 18.44 -7.43 -20.23
CA LYS A 170 19.19 -8.37 -21.09
C LYS A 170 20.46 -7.69 -21.63
N GLY A 171 21.54 -8.45 -21.74
CA GLY A 171 22.82 -7.98 -22.27
C GLY A 171 23.98 -8.22 -21.33
N VAL A 172 25.08 -7.52 -21.58
CA VAL A 172 26.31 -7.64 -20.80
C VAL A 172 26.26 -6.66 -19.64
N GLY A 173 26.10 -7.19 -18.39
CA GLY A 173 26.21 -6.40 -17.16
C GLY A 173 27.68 -6.08 -16.79
N PRO A 174 27.97 -5.58 -15.57
CA PRO A 174 27.01 -5.43 -14.49
C PRO A 174 26.10 -4.18 -14.65
N PHE A 175 24.84 -4.31 -14.27
CA PHE A 175 23.84 -3.24 -14.38
C PHE A 175 23.71 -2.45 -13.08
N PRO A 176 23.41 -1.14 -13.11
CA PRO A 176 22.97 -0.43 -11.90
C PRO A 176 21.70 -1.10 -11.36
N GLY A 177 21.56 -1.07 -10.02
CA GLY A 177 20.41 -1.67 -9.33
C GLY A 177 19.58 -0.64 -8.57
N LEU A 178 18.29 -0.85 -8.52
CA LEU A 178 17.33 -0.05 -7.74
C LEU A 178 16.48 -0.94 -6.85
N VAL A 179 16.34 -0.57 -5.58
CA VAL A 179 15.37 -1.15 -4.64
C VAL A 179 14.18 -0.23 -4.54
N LEU A 180 12.95 -0.74 -4.65
CA LEU A 180 11.71 0.00 -4.43
C LEU A 180 11.20 -0.27 -3.01
N VAL A 181 10.93 0.81 -2.26
CA VAL A 181 10.45 0.77 -0.87
C VAL A 181 9.05 1.38 -0.79
N HIS A 182 8.12 0.58 -0.31
CA HIS A 182 6.68 0.89 -0.31
C HIS A 182 6.26 2.05 0.57
N GLY A 183 5.11 2.62 0.23
CA GLY A 183 4.33 3.50 1.08
C GLY A 183 3.68 2.78 2.27
N SER A 184 2.79 3.49 2.97
CA SER A 184 2.02 2.96 4.10
C SER A 184 1.05 1.85 3.66
N GLY A 185 0.70 0.97 4.61
CA GLY A 185 -0.23 -0.13 4.35
C GLY A 185 0.44 -1.43 3.94
N PRO A 186 -0.34 -2.52 3.83
CA PRO A 186 0.14 -3.87 3.49
C PRO A 186 0.23 -4.06 1.98
N ASN A 187 1.19 -3.40 1.35
CA ASN A 187 1.35 -3.39 -0.11
C ASN A 187 1.96 -4.69 -0.64
N ASP A 188 1.52 -5.10 -1.84
CA ASP A 188 2.23 -6.10 -2.61
C ASP A 188 3.48 -5.49 -3.27
N ARG A 189 4.28 -6.34 -3.93
CA ARG A 189 5.51 -5.95 -4.61
C ARG A 189 5.31 -4.89 -5.70
N ASP A 190 4.10 -4.80 -6.25
CA ASP A 190 3.75 -3.88 -7.35
C ASP A 190 3.10 -2.58 -6.85
N GLU A 191 2.86 -2.50 -5.52
CA GLU A 191 2.11 -1.41 -4.87
C GLU A 191 0.74 -1.20 -5.54
N THR A 192 0.03 -2.32 -5.78
CA THR A 192 -1.20 -2.36 -6.55
C THR A 192 -2.34 -1.60 -5.87
N ILE A 193 -2.93 -0.66 -6.60
CA ILE A 193 -4.13 0.08 -6.19
C ILE A 193 -5.14 0.06 -7.34
N GLY A 194 -6.23 -0.68 -7.16
CA GLY A 194 -7.20 -0.88 -8.25
C GLY A 194 -6.53 -1.50 -9.49
N PRO A 195 -6.69 -0.89 -10.68
CA PRO A 195 -6.04 -1.37 -11.91
C PRO A 195 -4.57 -0.98 -12.04
N ASN A 196 -4.01 -0.20 -11.10
CA ASN A 196 -2.71 0.43 -11.22
C ASN A 196 -1.63 -0.34 -10.46
N GLN A 197 -0.44 -0.46 -11.05
CA GLN A 197 0.72 -1.15 -10.49
C GLN A 197 1.98 -0.27 -10.61
N PRO A 198 2.06 0.85 -9.87
CA PRO A 198 3.09 1.86 -10.07
C PRO A 198 4.52 1.33 -9.92
N PHE A 199 4.76 0.40 -8.99
CA PHE A 199 6.09 -0.19 -8.84
C PHE A 199 6.46 -1.11 -10.00
N ARG A 200 5.48 -1.79 -10.60
CA ARG A 200 5.70 -2.58 -11.81
C ARG A 200 6.00 -1.70 -13.00
N ASP A 201 5.28 -0.59 -13.16
CA ASP A 201 5.54 0.41 -14.21
C ASP A 201 6.97 0.96 -14.12
N VAL A 202 7.38 1.38 -12.93
CA VAL A 202 8.74 1.87 -12.68
C VAL A 202 9.78 0.77 -12.98
N ALA A 203 9.54 -0.45 -12.49
CA ALA A 203 10.49 -1.55 -12.66
C ALA A 203 10.66 -1.94 -14.13
N TRP A 204 9.58 -2.09 -14.87
CA TRP A 204 9.64 -2.47 -16.28
C TRP A 204 10.19 -1.35 -17.15
N GLY A 205 9.80 -0.10 -16.85
CA GLY A 205 10.31 1.07 -17.54
C GLY A 205 11.82 1.26 -17.36
N LEU A 206 12.34 1.07 -16.15
CA LEU A 206 13.77 1.19 -15.86
C LEU A 206 14.57 -0.02 -16.37
N ALA A 207 14.02 -1.23 -16.26
CA ALA A 207 14.66 -2.43 -16.81
C ALA A 207 14.81 -2.36 -18.34
N SER A 208 13.82 -1.76 -19.02
CA SER A 208 13.90 -1.46 -20.46
C SER A 208 14.98 -0.43 -20.83
N ARG A 209 15.48 0.31 -19.82
CA ARG A 209 16.53 1.35 -19.95
C ARG A 209 17.88 0.92 -19.37
N GLY A 210 18.07 -0.36 -19.06
CA GLY A 210 19.34 -0.90 -18.60
C GLY A 210 19.60 -0.81 -17.09
N ILE A 211 18.56 -0.64 -16.27
CA ILE A 211 18.66 -0.58 -14.81
C ILE A 211 17.89 -1.76 -14.21
N ALA A 212 18.53 -2.58 -13.41
CA ALA A 212 17.88 -3.68 -12.72
C ALA A 212 17.05 -3.17 -11.53
N VAL A 213 15.84 -3.71 -11.33
CA VAL A 213 14.92 -3.23 -10.30
C VAL A 213 14.38 -4.37 -9.45
N LEU A 214 14.51 -4.25 -8.14
CA LEU A 214 13.98 -5.17 -7.14
C LEU A 214 12.70 -4.62 -6.51
N ARG A 215 11.64 -5.41 -6.60
CA ARG A 215 10.33 -5.23 -5.93
C ARG A 215 10.11 -6.41 -5.00
N TYR A 216 9.53 -6.20 -3.84
CA TYR A 216 9.29 -7.29 -2.87
C TYR A 216 7.97 -7.07 -2.12
N GLU A 217 7.38 -8.14 -1.59
CA GLU A 217 6.18 -8.07 -0.77
C GLU A 217 6.46 -7.34 0.53
N LYS A 218 5.61 -6.40 0.93
CA LYS A 218 5.79 -5.73 2.23
C LYS A 218 5.54 -6.69 3.38
N ARG A 219 6.32 -6.59 4.45
CA ARG A 219 6.23 -7.45 5.64
C ARG A 219 4.82 -7.47 6.23
N THR A 220 4.18 -6.30 6.34
CA THR A 220 2.81 -6.17 6.87
C THR A 220 1.77 -6.88 6.01
N ARG A 221 2.03 -7.06 4.70
CA ARG A 221 1.16 -7.84 3.82
C ARG A 221 1.25 -9.33 4.10
N ILE A 222 2.46 -9.85 4.19
CA ILE A 222 2.68 -11.30 4.31
C ILE A 222 2.48 -11.78 5.75
N TYR A 223 2.92 -10.98 6.70
CA TYR A 223 2.99 -11.38 8.12
C TYR A 223 2.09 -10.56 9.04
N GLY A 224 1.15 -9.77 8.51
CA GLY A 224 0.31 -8.88 9.32
C GLY A 224 -0.29 -9.55 10.55
N PRO A 225 -1.02 -10.70 10.43
CA PRO A 225 -1.57 -11.41 11.57
C PRO A 225 -0.50 -11.95 12.54
N LYS A 226 0.62 -12.46 12.01
CA LYS A 226 1.75 -12.95 12.82
C LYS A 226 2.40 -11.80 13.59
N LEU A 227 2.55 -10.62 12.96
CA LEU A 227 3.10 -9.43 13.60
C LEU A 227 2.22 -8.96 14.76
N VAL A 228 0.90 -8.88 14.55
CA VAL A 228 -0.06 -8.47 15.60
C VAL A 228 -0.12 -9.48 16.75
N ALA A 229 0.04 -10.77 16.46
CA ALA A 229 0.05 -11.84 17.47
C ALA A 229 1.41 -11.99 18.17
N ASP A 230 2.48 -11.39 17.64
CA ASP A 230 3.82 -11.46 18.25
C ASP A 230 3.84 -10.59 19.53
N PRO A 231 4.35 -11.10 20.66
CA PRO A 231 4.55 -10.30 21.88
C PRO A 231 5.37 -9.02 21.63
N LYS A 232 6.23 -9.02 20.61
CA LYS A 232 7.03 -7.86 20.20
C LYS A 232 6.23 -6.80 19.44
N PHE A 233 4.94 -7.05 19.11
CA PHE A 233 4.11 -6.05 18.41
C PHE A 233 4.07 -4.72 19.13
N ALA A 234 4.03 -4.74 20.47
CA ALA A 234 4.06 -3.51 21.27
C ALA A 234 5.31 -2.63 21.06
N SER A 235 6.41 -3.21 20.56
CA SER A 235 7.65 -2.51 20.24
C SER A 235 7.89 -2.31 18.74
N LEU A 236 6.88 -2.61 17.89
CA LEU A 236 6.99 -2.43 16.44
C LEU A 236 7.17 -0.95 16.09
N THR A 237 8.18 -0.67 15.27
CA THR A 237 8.46 0.67 14.74
C THR A 237 8.60 0.62 13.21
N VAL A 238 8.84 1.77 12.58
CA VAL A 238 9.15 1.82 11.13
C VAL A 238 10.45 1.08 10.79
N LYS A 239 11.31 0.84 11.79
CA LYS A 239 12.53 0.08 11.59
C LYS A 239 12.20 -1.36 11.16
N GLU A 240 11.38 -2.05 11.95
CA GLU A 240 10.97 -3.44 11.68
C GLU A 240 10.00 -3.52 10.50
N GLU A 241 9.10 -2.52 10.35
CA GLU A 241 8.12 -2.53 9.27
C GLU A 241 8.73 -2.35 7.89
N THR A 242 9.77 -1.48 7.77
CA THR A 242 10.20 -0.98 6.46
C THR A 242 11.72 -0.93 6.30
N ILE A 243 12.46 -0.36 7.29
CA ILE A 243 13.88 -0.05 7.11
C ILE A 243 14.73 -1.33 7.00
N ASP A 244 14.50 -2.30 7.88
CA ASP A 244 15.26 -3.55 7.88
C ASP A 244 15.08 -4.31 6.57
N ASP A 245 13.86 -4.39 6.03
CA ASP A 245 13.59 -5.06 4.77
C ASP A 245 14.23 -4.35 3.57
N ALA A 246 14.22 -3.02 3.56
CA ALA A 246 14.90 -2.23 2.52
C ALA A 246 16.42 -2.51 2.52
N LEU A 247 17.04 -2.63 3.68
CA LEU A 247 18.46 -2.95 3.78
C LEU A 247 18.77 -4.39 3.37
N GLU A 248 17.91 -5.36 3.69
CA GLU A 248 18.04 -6.74 3.19
C GLU A 248 17.88 -6.79 1.66
N ALA A 249 16.99 -6.00 1.08
CA ALA A 249 16.85 -5.88 -0.37
C ALA A 249 18.12 -5.31 -1.04
N VAL A 250 18.76 -4.32 -0.42
CA VAL A 250 20.06 -3.81 -0.88
C VAL A 250 21.14 -4.89 -0.80
N ARG A 251 21.22 -5.67 0.30
CA ARG A 251 22.18 -6.78 0.46
C ARG A 251 21.98 -7.84 -0.63
N LEU A 252 20.72 -8.16 -0.95
CA LEU A 252 20.39 -9.09 -2.02
C LEU A 252 20.93 -8.59 -3.36
N LEU A 253 20.70 -7.33 -3.74
CA LEU A 253 21.24 -6.76 -4.98
C LEU A 253 22.78 -6.81 -4.99
N LYS A 254 23.42 -6.46 -3.86
CA LYS A 254 24.90 -6.53 -3.75
C LYS A 254 25.47 -7.95 -3.90
N SER A 255 24.69 -8.97 -3.61
CA SER A 255 25.10 -10.38 -3.78
C SER A 255 24.78 -10.93 -5.17
N THR A 256 24.03 -10.19 -5.99
CA THR A 256 23.61 -10.64 -7.33
C THR A 256 24.68 -10.31 -8.36
N GLY A 257 25.23 -11.34 -9.04
CA GLY A 257 26.40 -11.22 -9.91
C GLY A 257 26.23 -10.32 -11.15
N SER A 258 24.98 -10.13 -11.62
CA SER A 258 24.67 -9.23 -12.75
C SER A 258 24.52 -7.76 -12.37
N ILE A 259 24.62 -7.42 -11.07
CA ILE A 259 24.42 -6.06 -10.54
C ILE A 259 25.75 -5.40 -10.21
N ASP A 260 25.90 -4.14 -10.57
CA ASP A 260 27.03 -3.31 -10.14
C ASP A 260 26.88 -2.94 -8.66
N ARG A 261 27.71 -3.56 -7.82
CA ARG A 261 27.68 -3.36 -6.37
C ARG A 261 27.94 -1.93 -5.91
N LYS A 262 28.54 -1.09 -6.77
CA LYS A 262 28.84 0.31 -6.50
C LYS A 262 27.73 1.26 -6.96
N ARG A 263 26.78 0.76 -7.77
CA ARG A 263 25.72 1.54 -8.37
C ARG A 263 24.34 0.99 -7.96
N ILE A 264 24.12 0.86 -6.65
CA ILE A 264 22.83 0.47 -6.09
C ILE A 264 22.16 1.70 -5.48
N PHE A 265 20.92 1.92 -5.86
CA PHE A 265 20.08 3.02 -5.44
C PHE A 265 18.87 2.51 -4.66
N VAL A 266 18.25 3.39 -3.86
CA VAL A 266 17.01 3.10 -3.16
C VAL A 266 16.01 4.19 -3.48
N LEU A 267 14.83 3.80 -3.94
CA LEU A 267 13.65 4.67 -4.12
C LEU A 267 12.61 4.33 -3.07
N GLY A 268 12.14 5.35 -2.35
CA GLY A 268 11.00 5.21 -1.44
C GLY A 268 9.82 6.03 -1.93
N HIS A 269 8.63 5.40 -1.91
CA HIS A 269 7.37 6.05 -2.24
C HIS A 269 6.59 6.37 -0.96
N SER A 270 5.98 7.56 -0.88
CA SER A 270 5.09 7.95 0.23
C SER A 270 5.79 7.78 1.60
N LEU A 271 5.31 6.90 2.50
CA LEU A 271 6.00 6.54 3.75
C LEU A 271 7.44 6.06 3.50
N GLY A 272 7.66 5.23 2.47
CA GLY A 272 9.01 4.83 2.06
C GLY A 272 9.88 6.02 1.69
N GLY A 273 9.31 7.03 1.02
CA GLY A 273 9.96 8.30 0.70
C GLY A 273 10.31 9.12 1.94
N MET A 274 9.38 9.21 2.90
CA MET A 274 9.62 9.79 4.22
C MET A 274 10.81 9.13 4.94
N LEU A 275 10.95 7.81 4.80
CA LEU A 275 11.97 7.03 5.51
C LEU A 275 13.32 6.95 4.80
N ILE A 276 13.46 7.43 3.57
CA ILE A 276 14.74 7.42 2.83
C ILE A 276 15.91 7.94 3.66
N PRO A 277 15.85 9.04 4.40
CA PRO A 277 16.99 9.51 5.20
C PRO A 277 17.38 8.53 6.32
N ARG A 278 16.39 7.87 6.96
CA ARG A 278 16.66 6.84 7.97
C ARG A 278 17.26 5.58 7.35
N ILE A 279 16.77 5.15 6.17
CA ILE A 279 17.34 4.03 5.41
C ILE A 279 18.79 4.34 5.04
N ALA A 280 19.07 5.55 4.57
CA ALA A 280 20.42 5.99 4.21
C ALA A 280 21.38 5.94 5.38
N LEU A 281 20.98 6.44 6.55
CA LEU A 281 21.83 6.43 7.75
C LEU A 281 22.02 5.02 8.33
N ALA A 282 20.96 4.20 8.34
CA ALA A 282 21.02 2.81 8.80
C ALA A 282 21.86 1.93 7.84
N GLY A 283 21.82 2.23 6.54
CA GLY A 283 22.57 1.54 5.48
C GLY A 283 23.94 2.14 5.15
N LYS A 284 24.51 3.01 6.00
CA LYS A 284 25.78 3.71 5.70
C LYS A 284 26.94 2.77 5.30
N ASP A 285 26.98 1.57 5.89
CA ASP A 285 27.99 0.56 5.64
C ASP A 285 27.72 -0.27 4.36
N LEU A 286 26.55 -0.10 3.74
CA LEU A 286 26.17 -0.76 2.49
C LEU A 286 26.62 0.02 1.24
N ASP A 287 27.25 1.17 1.39
CA ASP A 287 27.74 1.99 0.26
C ASP A 287 26.69 2.15 -0.86
N ILE A 288 25.49 2.67 -0.49
CA ILE A 288 24.40 2.94 -1.42
C ILE A 288 24.75 4.17 -2.24
N ALA A 289 24.65 4.08 -3.58
CA ALA A 289 25.13 5.12 -4.50
C ALA A 289 24.30 6.41 -4.45
N GLY A 290 22.97 6.29 -4.28
CA GLY A 290 22.09 7.45 -4.21
C GLY A 290 20.68 7.06 -3.81
N PHE A 291 19.82 8.07 -3.59
CA PHE A 291 18.49 7.90 -3.06
C PHE A 291 17.45 8.69 -3.85
N ILE A 292 16.24 8.15 -3.95
CA ILE A 292 15.13 8.79 -4.64
C ILE A 292 13.94 8.85 -3.68
N VAL A 293 13.42 10.05 -3.48
CA VAL A 293 12.22 10.33 -2.69
C VAL A 293 11.08 10.60 -3.66
N MET A 294 10.10 9.72 -3.70
CA MET A 294 8.94 9.78 -4.56
C MET A 294 7.70 10.04 -3.70
N ALA A 295 7.14 11.25 -3.77
CA ALA A 295 6.05 11.73 -2.92
C ALA A 295 6.32 11.50 -1.42
N GLY A 296 7.51 11.88 -0.94
CA GLY A 296 7.90 11.67 0.46
C GLY A 296 7.36 12.72 1.40
N LEU A 297 6.60 12.28 2.42
CA LEU A 297 6.04 13.16 3.44
C LEU A 297 7.14 13.88 4.24
N THR A 298 6.80 15.09 4.69
CA THR A 298 7.61 15.87 5.65
C THR A 298 6.81 16.19 6.91
N SER A 299 5.49 16.20 6.80
CA SER A 299 4.56 16.41 7.92
C SER A 299 4.46 15.16 8.80
N PRO A 300 4.18 15.31 10.11
CA PRO A 300 3.92 14.15 10.97
C PRO A 300 2.78 13.29 10.46
N LEU A 301 2.95 11.98 10.56
CA LEU A 301 2.03 11.02 9.94
C LEU A 301 0.59 11.08 10.50
N PRO A 302 0.36 11.28 11.83
CA PRO A 302 -0.99 11.44 12.37
C PRO A 302 -1.74 12.64 11.79
N GLU A 303 -1.08 13.79 11.72
CA GLU A 303 -1.64 15.04 11.17
C GLU A 303 -1.89 14.91 9.66
N THR A 304 -0.98 14.23 8.95
CA THR A 304 -1.17 13.94 7.52
C THR A 304 -2.42 13.09 7.31
N TYR A 305 -2.64 12.07 8.15
CA TYR A 305 -3.84 11.25 8.06
C TYR A 305 -5.13 12.08 8.29
N LEU A 306 -5.16 12.93 9.32
CA LEU A 306 -6.30 13.81 9.56
C LEU A 306 -6.54 14.77 8.37
N ARG A 307 -5.48 15.34 7.80
CA ARG A 307 -5.54 16.22 6.61
C ARG A 307 -6.14 15.48 5.40
N GLN A 308 -5.68 14.27 5.14
CA GLN A 308 -6.20 13.42 4.05
C GLN A 308 -7.68 13.13 4.22
N MET A 309 -8.11 12.73 5.42
CA MET A 309 -9.51 12.44 5.71
C MET A 309 -10.39 13.69 5.60
N THR A 310 -9.90 14.84 6.06
CA THR A 310 -10.60 16.13 5.91
C THR A 310 -10.79 16.48 4.44
N TYR A 311 -9.75 16.29 3.61
CA TYR A 311 -9.85 16.50 2.17
C TYR A 311 -10.90 15.59 1.53
N LEU A 312 -10.85 14.30 1.84
CA LEU A 312 -11.73 13.30 1.27
C LEU A 312 -13.20 13.55 1.61
N PHE A 313 -13.49 13.92 2.84
CA PHE A 313 -14.87 14.24 3.28
C PHE A 313 -15.40 15.56 2.71
N ALA A 314 -14.52 16.43 2.25
CA ALA A 314 -14.91 17.69 1.61
C ALA A 314 -15.03 17.62 0.07
N LEU A 315 -14.73 16.45 -0.56
CA LEU A 315 -14.66 16.34 -2.03
C LEU A 315 -15.98 16.65 -2.77
N ASP A 316 -17.16 16.42 -2.17
CA ASP A 316 -18.45 16.75 -2.78
C ASP A 316 -18.95 18.16 -2.44
N GLY A 317 -18.15 18.93 -1.70
CA GLY A 317 -18.48 20.29 -1.28
C GLY A 317 -19.20 20.40 0.07
N GLU A 318 -19.62 19.28 0.66
CA GLU A 318 -20.31 19.26 1.96
C GLU A 318 -19.72 18.15 2.85
N THR A 319 -19.52 18.43 4.11
CA THR A 319 -19.16 17.42 5.12
C THR A 319 -20.39 17.11 5.96
N SER A 320 -20.90 15.89 5.86
CA SER A 320 -22.08 15.42 6.59
C SER A 320 -21.84 15.37 8.12
N ALA A 321 -22.92 15.24 8.90
CA ALA A 321 -22.81 15.11 10.36
C ALA A 321 -22.03 13.84 10.77
N ASP A 322 -22.18 12.74 10.05
CA ASP A 322 -21.44 11.49 10.30
C ASP A 322 -19.96 11.63 9.97
N GLU A 323 -19.60 12.30 8.87
CA GLU A 323 -18.21 12.58 8.51
C GLU A 323 -17.54 13.52 9.52
N LYS A 324 -18.25 14.55 9.97
CA LYS A 324 -17.76 15.42 11.07
C LYS A 324 -17.46 14.61 12.33
N LYS A 325 -18.37 13.71 12.71
CA LYS A 325 -18.16 12.84 13.86
C LYS A 325 -16.93 11.94 13.67
N GLN A 326 -16.73 11.38 12.48
CA GLN A 326 -15.53 10.58 12.17
C GLN A 326 -14.25 11.42 12.23
N LEU A 327 -14.26 12.66 11.71
CA LEU A 327 -13.12 13.56 11.83
C LEU A 327 -12.81 13.90 13.30
N ASP A 328 -13.83 14.09 14.13
CA ASP A 328 -13.65 14.34 15.57
C ASP A 328 -13.04 13.11 16.28
N GLU A 329 -13.40 11.89 15.87
CA GLU A 329 -12.80 10.66 16.41
C GLU A 329 -11.33 10.52 15.96
N ILE A 330 -11.04 10.76 14.68
CA ILE A 330 -9.66 10.76 14.17
C ILE A 330 -8.83 11.81 14.89
N LYS A 331 -9.36 13.02 15.10
CA LYS A 331 -8.67 14.08 15.81
C LYS A 331 -8.35 13.69 17.26
N LYS A 332 -9.29 13.04 17.96
CA LYS A 332 -9.02 12.48 19.29
C LYS A 332 -7.89 11.47 19.30
N ASP A 333 -7.83 10.60 18.29
CA ASP A 333 -6.72 9.64 18.17
C ASP A 333 -5.39 10.33 17.88
N VAL A 334 -5.38 11.38 17.03
CA VAL A 334 -4.19 12.22 16.81
C VAL A 334 -3.75 12.90 18.10
N ASP A 335 -4.68 13.50 18.85
CA ASP A 335 -4.39 14.14 20.13
C ASP A 335 -3.83 13.14 21.17
N ARG A 336 -4.38 11.91 21.21
CA ARG A 336 -3.86 10.81 22.06
C ARG A 336 -2.45 10.39 21.66
N ILE A 337 -2.17 10.28 20.36
CA ILE A 337 -0.82 9.96 19.84
C ILE A 337 0.17 11.05 20.24
N ASN A 338 -0.22 12.32 20.11
CA ASN A 338 0.63 13.45 20.47
C ASN A 338 0.87 13.55 21.98
N ALA A 339 -0.06 13.05 22.78
CA ALA A 339 0.06 13.00 24.25
C ALA A 339 0.81 11.77 24.79
N LEU A 340 1.21 10.81 23.94
CA LEU A 340 1.96 9.61 24.37
C LEU A 340 3.22 10.01 25.16
N ARG A 341 3.61 9.16 26.12
CA ARG A 341 4.84 9.28 26.89
C ARG A 341 5.73 8.09 26.58
N GLU A 342 7.02 8.20 26.82
CA GLU A 342 7.98 7.09 26.65
C GLU A 342 7.55 5.83 27.43
N SER A 343 6.89 5.99 28.59
CA SER A 343 6.34 4.89 29.37
C SER A 343 5.21 4.12 28.66
N ASP A 344 4.65 4.67 27.59
CA ASP A 344 3.58 4.03 26.81
C ASP A 344 4.12 3.10 25.70
N ALA A 345 5.42 3.15 25.40
CA ALA A 345 6.07 2.41 24.30
C ALA A 345 5.83 0.88 24.35
N GLY A 346 5.64 0.29 25.54
CA GLY A 346 5.39 -1.15 25.70
C GLY A 346 3.94 -1.57 25.62
N LYS A 347 3.00 -0.66 25.36
CA LYS A 347 1.57 -0.95 25.25
C LYS A 347 1.26 -1.56 23.89
N ALA A 348 0.53 -2.67 23.87
CA ALA A 348 0.09 -3.34 22.64
C ALA A 348 -1.21 -2.75 22.05
N GLU A 349 -1.72 -1.65 22.60
CA GLU A 349 -2.89 -0.95 22.07
C GLU A 349 -2.61 -0.43 20.65
N LYS A 350 -3.52 -0.69 19.73
CA LYS A 350 -3.44 -0.16 18.37
C LYS A 350 -4.11 1.21 18.33
N MET A 351 -3.37 2.24 17.95
CA MET A 351 -3.85 3.62 17.75
C MET A 351 -3.79 3.94 16.26
N ILE A 352 -4.91 4.32 15.65
CA ILE A 352 -5.06 4.44 14.20
C ILE A 352 -4.69 3.09 13.54
N PHE A 353 -3.41 2.84 13.24
CA PHE A 353 -2.95 1.60 12.58
C PHE A 353 -1.72 0.94 13.23
N ALA A 354 -1.10 1.58 14.24
CA ALA A 354 0.16 1.11 14.82
C ALA A 354 0.15 1.21 16.37
N PRO A 355 1.05 0.51 17.08
CA PRO A 355 1.20 0.62 18.53
C PRO A 355 1.89 1.93 18.93
N PRO A 356 1.83 2.33 20.23
CA PRO A 356 2.47 3.53 20.74
C PRO A 356 3.95 3.68 20.40
N ALA A 357 4.73 2.59 20.42
CA ALA A 357 6.15 2.60 20.07
C ALA A 357 6.41 3.16 18.66
N TYR A 358 5.55 2.84 17.71
CA TYR A 358 5.64 3.31 16.34
C TYR A 358 5.52 4.84 16.23
N TRP A 359 4.56 5.40 16.95
CA TRP A 359 4.31 6.84 16.98
C TRP A 359 5.38 7.59 17.73
N LEU A 360 5.88 7.03 18.84
CA LEU A 360 6.99 7.58 19.60
C LEU A 360 8.30 7.59 18.78
N ASP A 361 8.55 6.54 18.00
CA ASP A 361 9.71 6.46 17.09
C ASP A 361 9.68 7.54 16.00
N LEU A 362 8.48 7.91 15.53
CA LEU A 362 8.31 8.97 14.52
C LEU A 362 8.20 10.37 15.13
N ARG A 363 8.08 10.50 16.44
CA ARG A 363 7.92 11.81 17.10
C ARG A 363 9.13 12.69 16.84
N GLY A 364 8.87 13.91 16.35
CA GLY A 364 9.92 14.88 16.04
C GLY A 364 10.82 14.49 14.86
N TYR A 365 10.49 13.42 14.14
CA TYR A 365 11.19 13.07 12.92
C TYR A 365 10.79 14.02 11.79
N TYR A 366 11.73 14.87 11.38
CA TYR A 366 11.59 15.73 10.21
C TYR A 366 12.57 15.25 9.11
N PRO A 367 12.07 14.56 8.08
CA PRO A 367 12.94 13.89 7.09
C PRO A 367 13.96 14.80 6.41
N PRO A 368 13.64 16.06 6.01
CA PRO A 368 14.61 16.95 5.37
C PRO A 368 15.85 17.24 6.23
N ASP A 369 15.68 17.46 7.55
CA ASP A 369 16.79 17.72 8.46
C ASP A 369 17.70 16.51 8.62
N VAL A 370 17.11 15.31 8.65
CA VAL A 370 17.86 14.05 8.70
C VAL A 370 18.62 13.81 7.39
N ALA A 371 18.01 14.17 6.25
CA ALA A 371 18.63 14.08 4.93
C ALA A 371 19.88 14.96 4.79
N MET A 372 19.98 16.08 5.52
CA MET A 372 21.20 16.90 5.56
C MET A 372 22.44 16.12 6.00
N LYS A 373 22.26 15.01 6.75
CA LYS A 373 23.35 14.14 7.23
C LYS A 373 23.73 13.05 6.20
N VAL A 374 22.96 12.91 5.11
CA VAL A 374 23.19 11.89 4.08
C VAL A 374 24.11 12.46 3.01
N ASN A 375 25.35 12.03 2.94
CA ASN A 375 26.31 12.53 1.96
C ASN A 375 26.29 11.71 0.66
N ARG A 376 25.13 11.65 0.01
CA ARG A 376 24.90 10.95 -1.27
C ARG A 376 23.96 11.77 -2.15
N PRO A 377 24.00 11.59 -3.49
CA PRO A 377 23.05 12.20 -4.41
C PRO A 377 21.61 11.83 -4.05
N MET A 378 20.70 12.78 -4.22
CA MET A 378 19.27 12.57 -3.98
C MET A 378 18.44 13.18 -5.10
N LEU A 379 17.37 12.48 -5.50
CA LEU A 379 16.36 12.97 -6.42
C LEU A 379 15.01 13.01 -5.68
N ILE A 380 14.36 14.16 -5.68
CA ILE A 380 13.08 14.38 -4.99
C ILE A 380 12.01 14.68 -6.02
N LEU A 381 11.00 13.82 -6.08
CA LEU A 381 9.93 13.81 -7.06
C LEU A 381 8.58 14.06 -6.39
N GLN A 382 7.74 14.91 -6.99
CA GLN A 382 6.41 15.21 -6.49
C GLN A 382 5.41 15.45 -7.61
N GLY A 383 4.19 14.91 -7.45
CA GLY A 383 3.04 15.24 -8.28
C GLY A 383 2.28 16.46 -7.75
N SER A 384 1.95 17.44 -8.61
CA SER A 384 1.18 18.62 -8.15
C SER A 384 -0.30 18.31 -7.86
N ARG A 385 -0.81 17.18 -8.37
CA ARG A 385 -2.18 16.70 -8.13
C ARG A 385 -2.26 15.64 -7.01
N ASP A 386 -1.22 15.56 -6.21
CA ASP A 386 -1.20 14.65 -5.07
C ASP A 386 -1.91 15.29 -3.86
N TYR A 387 -3.04 14.70 -3.44
CA TYR A 387 -3.76 15.15 -2.25
C TYR A 387 -3.28 14.45 -0.97
N GLN A 388 -2.56 13.33 -1.10
CA GLN A 388 -2.06 12.58 0.05
C GLN A 388 -0.77 13.20 0.60
N VAL A 389 0.19 13.46 -0.29
CA VAL A 389 1.43 14.18 -0.02
C VAL A 389 1.44 15.42 -0.89
N THR A 390 1.33 16.59 -0.28
CA THR A 390 1.08 17.82 -1.03
C THR A 390 2.36 18.49 -1.53
N THR A 391 2.20 19.46 -2.38
CA THR A 391 3.33 20.31 -2.83
C THR A 391 3.98 21.07 -1.67
N GLU A 392 3.31 21.22 -0.53
CA GLU A 392 3.92 21.76 0.70
C GLU A 392 5.05 20.87 1.21
N ASP A 393 4.85 19.55 1.19
CA ASP A 393 5.90 18.59 1.55
C ASP A 393 7.10 18.72 0.60
N PHE A 394 6.86 18.89 -0.71
CA PHE A 394 7.93 19.12 -1.70
C PHE A 394 8.70 20.43 -1.45
N GLU A 395 8.00 21.53 -1.15
CA GLU A 395 8.64 22.79 -0.82
C GLU A 395 9.44 22.72 0.50
N ASN A 396 9.01 21.92 1.48
CA ASN A 396 9.76 21.66 2.69
C ASN A 396 11.10 20.94 2.39
N TRP A 397 11.07 19.91 1.52
CA TRP A 397 12.29 19.27 1.02
C TRP A 397 13.21 20.28 0.33
N LYS A 398 12.65 21.08 -0.56
CA LYS A 398 13.40 22.08 -1.35
C LYS A 398 13.97 23.21 -0.49
N LYS A 399 13.22 23.68 0.50
CA LYS A 399 13.67 24.69 1.45
C LYS A 399 14.92 24.24 2.22
N THR A 400 14.94 22.96 2.64
CA THR A 400 16.05 22.45 3.45
C THR A 400 17.23 22.00 2.59
N LEU A 401 16.99 21.37 1.44
CA LEU A 401 18.06 20.73 0.64
C LEU A 401 18.39 21.47 -0.67
N GLY A 402 17.64 22.51 -1.05
CA GLY A 402 17.73 23.14 -2.36
C GLY A 402 19.10 23.77 -2.71
N GLY A 403 19.90 24.11 -1.71
CA GLY A 403 21.28 24.58 -1.91
C GLY A 403 22.35 23.49 -1.88
N ARG A 404 21.97 22.22 -1.67
CA ARG A 404 22.90 21.13 -1.49
C ARG A 404 23.35 20.54 -2.83
N PRO A 405 24.67 20.45 -3.13
CA PRO A 405 25.16 19.79 -4.32
C PRO A 405 24.70 18.33 -4.41
N GLY A 406 24.32 17.87 -5.59
CA GLY A 406 23.88 16.50 -5.83
C GLY A 406 22.44 16.21 -5.41
N VAL A 407 21.65 17.22 -5.04
CA VAL A 407 20.20 17.09 -4.82
C VAL A 407 19.43 17.72 -5.98
N GLU A 408 18.56 16.93 -6.60
CA GLU A 408 17.73 17.32 -7.72
C GLU A 408 16.24 17.29 -7.33
N PHE A 409 15.45 18.21 -7.87
CA PHE A 409 14.02 18.33 -7.58
C PHE A 409 13.23 18.33 -8.87
N LYS A 410 12.16 17.55 -8.92
CA LYS A 410 11.24 17.48 -10.06
C LYS A 410 9.80 17.56 -9.58
N LEU A 411 9.05 18.49 -10.13
CA LEU A 411 7.62 18.66 -9.90
C LEU A 411 6.85 18.36 -11.18
N TYR A 412 5.87 17.46 -11.11
CA TYR A 412 5.06 17.03 -12.25
C TYR A 412 3.64 17.61 -12.15
N PRO A 413 3.29 18.61 -12.96
CA PRO A 413 2.04 19.37 -12.80
C PRO A 413 0.76 18.54 -12.92
N LYS A 414 0.79 17.44 -13.69
CA LYS A 414 -0.37 16.60 -13.96
C LYS A 414 -0.39 15.31 -13.13
N ALA A 415 0.69 14.97 -12.45
CA ALA A 415 0.81 13.70 -11.74
C ALA A 415 0.06 13.73 -10.40
N ASN A 416 -0.60 12.63 -10.09
CA ASN A 416 -1.22 12.33 -8.81
C ASN A 416 -0.23 11.57 -7.88
N HIS A 417 -0.70 11.01 -6.75
CA HIS A 417 0.14 10.27 -5.80
C HIS A 417 0.84 9.05 -6.41
N LEU A 418 0.22 8.38 -7.38
CA LEU A 418 0.81 7.24 -8.10
C LEU A 418 1.69 7.68 -9.28
N PHE A 419 1.90 8.97 -9.45
CA PHE A 419 2.60 9.56 -10.58
C PHE A 419 1.97 9.27 -11.95
N ALA A 420 0.70 8.89 -11.96
CA ALA A 420 -0.11 8.85 -13.16
C ALA A 420 -0.65 10.26 -13.48
N GLU A 421 -0.71 10.61 -14.77
CA GLU A 421 -1.28 11.88 -15.19
C GLU A 421 -2.80 11.87 -15.09
N GLY A 422 -3.38 12.97 -14.61
CA GLY A 422 -4.81 13.14 -14.46
C GLY A 422 -5.25 14.60 -14.71
N GLN A 423 -6.56 14.83 -14.56
CA GLN A 423 -7.19 16.14 -14.72
C GLN A 423 -8.24 16.38 -13.62
N GLY A 424 -8.59 17.63 -13.37
CA GLY A 424 -9.59 18.01 -12.37
C GLY A 424 -9.12 17.84 -10.93
N LEU A 425 -10.05 17.72 -9.99
CA LEU A 425 -9.77 17.49 -8.57
C LEU A 425 -9.26 16.07 -8.35
N PRO A 426 -8.11 15.91 -7.68
CA PRO A 426 -7.60 14.59 -7.33
C PRO A 426 -8.60 13.85 -6.42
N SER A 427 -8.83 12.57 -6.71
CA SER A 427 -9.75 11.75 -5.91
C SER A 427 -9.27 10.31 -5.81
N PRO A 428 -9.75 9.53 -4.83
CA PRO A 428 -9.46 8.09 -4.75
C PRO A 428 -9.90 7.31 -5.99
N ASP A 429 -10.89 7.81 -6.73
CA ASP A 429 -11.40 7.16 -7.94
C ASP A 429 -10.34 7.10 -9.03
N GLU A 430 -9.43 8.08 -9.10
CA GLU A 430 -8.28 8.06 -10.01
C GLU A 430 -7.35 6.88 -9.76
N TYR A 431 -7.30 6.37 -8.53
CA TYR A 431 -6.42 5.26 -8.18
C TYR A 431 -7.12 3.91 -8.33
N SER A 432 -8.41 3.86 -7.97
CA SER A 432 -9.15 2.61 -7.84
C SER A 432 -10.01 2.25 -9.06
N LEU A 433 -10.43 3.24 -9.86
CA LEU A 433 -11.36 3.04 -10.97
C LEU A 433 -10.75 3.33 -12.34
N VAL A 434 -9.72 4.17 -12.39
CA VAL A 434 -9.10 4.59 -13.64
C VAL A 434 -7.76 3.88 -13.82
N HIS A 435 -7.60 3.21 -14.97
CA HIS A 435 -6.28 2.69 -15.35
C HIS A 435 -5.38 3.86 -15.77
N GLY A 436 -4.24 3.96 -15.13
CA GLY A 436 -3.17 4.89 -15.46
C GLY A 436 -1.81 4.23 -15.22
N SER A 437 -0.78 4.78 -15.83
CA SER A 437 0.59 4.32 -15.59
C SER A 437 1.42 5.47 -15.06
N VAL A 438 2.50 5.14 -14.35
CA VAL A 438 3.52 6.14 -13.99
C VAL A 438 3.98 6.86 -15.27
N ALA A 439 3.97 8.19 -15.27
CA ALA A 439 4.30 8.96 -16.44
C ALA A 439 5.73 8.66 -16.93
N ASP A 440 5.91 8.57 -18.26
CA ASP A 440 7.22 8.29 -18.88
C ASP A 440 8.30 9.31 -18.46
N THR A 441 7.91 10.57 -18.28
CA THR A 441 8.81 11.63 -17.82
C THR A 441 9.39 11.33 -16.43
N VAL A 442 8.58 10.75 -15.52
CA VAL A 442 9.03 10.34 -14.18
C VAL A 442 10.04 9.22 -14.28
N VAL A 443 9.72 8.15 -15.03
CA VAL A 443 10.61 7.00 -15.23
C VAL A 443 11.92 7.43 -15.93
N SER A 444 11.83 8.36 -16.89
CA SER A 444 12.99 8.92 -17.60
C SER A 444 13.89 9.74 -16.67
N ASP A 445 13.32 10.60 -15.82
CA ASP A 445 14.11 11.37 -14.85
C ASP A 445 14.80 10.47 -13.82
N ILE A 446 14.13 9.40 -13.34
CA ILE A 446 14.74 8.39 -12.48
C ILE A 446 15.91 7.69 -13.20
N ALA A 447 15.70 7.26 -14.45
CA ALA A 447 16.74 6.58 -15.23
C ALA A 447 17.96 7.49 -15.44
N LEU A 448 17.74 8.75 -15.82
CA LEU A 448 18.80 9.74 -16.02
C LEU A 448 19.61 9.98 -14.74
N PHE A 449 18.93 10.09 -13.60
CA PHE A 449 19.58 10.26 -12.31
C PHE A 449 20.47 9.05 -11.96
N ILE A 450 19.95 7.82 -12.10
CA ILE A 450 20.70 6.59 -11.81
C ILE A 450 21.89 6.42 -12.76
N LEU A 451 21.71 6.72 -14.04
CA LEU A 451 22.77 6.57 -15.05
C LEU A 451 23.87 7.63 -14.92
N LYS A 452 23.57 8.81 -14.38
CA LYS A 452 24.51 9.90 -14.14
C LYS A 452 25.43 9.62 -12.94
N HIS A 453 24.95 8.89 -11.94
CA HIS A 453 25.63 8.62 -10.68
C HIS A 453 26.01 7.13 -10.55
#